data_7ec39655f4d9f14e4393b975f17585eb
#
_entry.id   7ec39655f4d9f14e4393b975f17585eb
#
_cell.length_a   1.000
_cell.length_b   1.000
_cell.length_c   1.000
_cell.angle_alpha   90.00
_cell.angle_beta   90.00
_cell.angle_gamma   90.00
#
_symmetry.space_group_name_H-M   'P 1'
#
loop_
_entity.id
_entity.type
_entity.pdbx_description
1 polymer ?
#
loop_
_entity_poly.entity_id
_entity_poly.type
_entity_poly.pdbx_seq_one_letter_code
_entity_poly.pdbx_strand_id
1 'polypeptide(L)'
;MKCDWSNCFDKLENGEIDIMGDISYTDERAQKMLFPDEPMGEEKYILYADLSDTDIGTSDFKSMDGKRVGVLMGTEPEIMLTEWENKNGIHTEHVNVNNNDDVEKKLANHEIDCFVSLEESIWSEQGISSVTTIGKSGIY
;
A
#
# COMPACT_ATOMS: atom_id res chain seq x y z
N MET A 1 -2.45 10.58 25.05
CA MET A 1 -3.89 10.23 24.95
C MET A 1 -4.03 9.12 23.93
N LYS A 2 -4.92 8.15 24.17
CA LYS A 2 -5.22 7.10 23.17
C LYS A 2 -6.37 7.58 22.29
N CYS A 3 -6.22 7.57 21.00
CA CYS A 3 -7.28 7.84 20.03
C CYS A 3 -7.29 6.77 18.95
N ASP A 4 -8.43 6.57 18.32
CA ASP A 4 -8.54 5.70 17.15
C ASP A 4 -8.15 6.47 15.89
N TRP A 5 -7.58 5.80 14.92
CA TRP A 5 -7.12 6.41 13.67
C TRP A 5 -8.14 7.36 13.05
N SER A 6 -9.42 6.95 13.05
CA SER A 6 -10.51 7.72 12.46
C SER A 6 -10.81 9.06 13.16
N ASN A 7 -10.49 9.19 14.45
CA ASN A 7 -10.81 10.40 15.23
C ASN A 7 -9.59 11.22 15.67
N CYS A 8 -8.37 10.68 15.46
CA CYS A 8 -7.16 11.40 15.83
C CYS A 8 -6.97 12.69 15.01
N PHE A 9 -7.31 12.66 13.73
CA PHE A 9 -7.22 13.85 12.88
C PHE A 9 -8.17 14.97 13.35
N ASP A 10 -9.41 14.61 13.67
CA ASP A 10 -10.39 15.57 14.19
C ASP A 10 -9.92 16.20 15.51
N LYS A 11 -9.32 15.39 16.38
CA LYS A 11 -8.78 15.88 17.66
C LYS A 11 -7.57 16.79 17.48
N LEU A 12 -6.71 16.53 16.50
CA LEU A 12 -5.59 17.40 16.17
C LEU A 12 -6.11 18.74 15.60
N GLU A 13 -7.05 18.71 14.66
CA GLU A 13 -7.64 19.90 14.08
C GLU A 13 -8.38 20.77 15.12
N ASN A 14 -9.03 20.14 16.10
CA ASN A 14 -9.76 20.84 17.17
C ASN A 14 -8.87 21.28 18.34
N GLY A 15 -7.57 20.97 18.33
CA GLY A 15 -6.64 21.32 19.41
C GLY A 15 -6.84 20.50 20.68
N GLU A 16 -7.48 19.36 20.62
CA GLU A 16 -7.60 18.41 21.75
C GLU A 16 -6.31 17.62 21.97
N ILE A 17 -5.50 17.45 20.92
CA ILE A 17 -4.13 16.95 20.95
C ILE A 17 -3.22 17.90 20.16
N ASP A 18 -1.98 18.01 20.58
CA ASP A 18 -1.00 18.92 20.00
C ASP A 18 -0.16 18.25 18.91
N ILE A 19 0.06 16.94 19.01
CA ILE A 19 0.95 16.18 18.13
C ILE A 19 0.32 14.81 17.84
N MET A 20 0.42 14.39 16.60
CA MET A 20 0.10 13.04 16.13
C MET A 20 1.30 12.50 15.36
N GLY A 21 1.73 11.27 15.66
CA GLY A 21 2.81 10.59 14.95
C GLY A 21 2.30 9.44 14.09
N ASP A 22 3.20 8.84 13.33
CA ASP A 22 2.94 7.68 12.46
C ASP A 22 1.97 8.01 11.29
N ILE A 23 2.19 9.17 10.71
CA ILE A 23 1.34 9.70 9.63
C ILE A 23 2.14 9.82 8.34
N SER A 24 1.62 9.28 7.24
CA SER A 24 2.16 9.54 5.91
C SER A 24 1.87 10.98 5.48
N TYR A 25 2.85 11.62 4.85
CA TYR A 25 2.66 12.92 4.24
C TYR A 25 1.73 12.84 3.03
N THR A 26 0.76 13.76 2.95
CA THR A 26 0.02 14.06 1.73
C THR A 26 -0.18 15.57 1.61
N ASP A 27 -0.30 16.07 0.38
CA ASP A 27 -0.53 17.50 0.14
C ASP A 27 -1.84 17.99 0.78
N GLU A 28 -2.85 17.14 0.83
CA GLU A 28 -4.12 17.44 1.50
C GLU A 28 -3.93 17.63 3.01
N ARG A 29 -3.19 16.73 3.65
CA ARG A 29 -2.88 16.81 5.09
C ARG A 29 -2.01 18.01 5.40
N ALA A 30 -1.04 18.33 4.54
CA ALA A 30 -0.16 19.48 4.70
C ALA A 30 -0.88 20.85 4.62
N GLN A 31 -2.10 20.88 4.08
CA GLN A 31 -2.95 22.09 4.12
C GLN A 31 -3.60 22.31 5.48
N LYS A 32 -3.70 21.28 6.31
CA LYS A 32 -4.43 21.30 7.58
C LYS A 32 -3.52 21.19 8.79
N MET A 33 -2.33 20.62 8.65
CA MET A 33 -1.40 20.38 9.74
C MET A 33 0.04 20.62 9.32
N LEU A 34 0.91 20.88 10.29
CA LEU A 34 2.34 21.08 10.06
C LEU A 34 3.05 19.72 10.16
N PHE A 35 3.91 19.47 9.19
CA PHE A 35 4.82 18.33 9.20
C PHE A 35 6.25 18.79 9.53
N PRO A 36 7.05 17.99 10.25
CA PRO A 36 8.49 18.25 10.37
C PRO A 36 9.17 18.19 8.99
N ASP A 37 10.36 18.80 8.89
CA ASP A 37 11.13 18.81 7.63
C ASP A 37 11.63 17.41 7.24
N GLU A 38 11.84 16.54 8.23
CA GLU A 38 12.34 15.18 8.02
C GLU A 38 11.37 14.14 8.62
N PRO A 39 11.12 13.03 7.89
CA PRO A 39 10.29 11.96 8.40
C PRO A 39 11.02 11.16 9.50
N MET A 40 10.25 10.54 10.39
CA MET A 40 10.76 9.60 11.41
C MET A 40 11.21 8.27 10.80
N GLY A 41 10.65 7.91 9.65
CA GLY A 41 10.90 6.65 8.97
C GLY A 41 10.37 6.65 7.54
N GLU A 42 10.48 5.51 6.89
CA GLU A 42 10.01 5.29 5.54
C GLU A 42 9.19 4.00 5.48
N GLU A 43 8.01 4.07 4.93
CA GLU A 43 7.19 2.91 4.54
C GLU A 43 7.46 2.55 3.09
N LYS A 44 7.53 1.26 2.81
CA LYS A 44 7.61 0.74 1.44
C LYS A 44 6.34 -0.01 1.10
N TYR A 45 5.79 0.28 -0.05
CA TYR A 45 4.69 -0.47 -0.63
C TYR A 45 5.24 -1.46 -1.64
N ILE A 46 4.95 -2.72 -1.40
CA ILE A 46 5.49 -3.87 -2.13
C ILE A 46 4.37 -4.54 -2.91
N LEU A 47 4.68 -4.91 -4.14
CA LEU A 47 3.86 -5.85 -4.90
C LEU A 47 4.26 -7.27 -4.51
N TYR A 48 3.31 -8.04 -4.01
CA TYR A 48 3.47 -9.42 -3.58
C TYR A 48 2.71 -10.39 -4.47
N ALA A 49 3.27 -11.57 -4.71
CA ALA A 49 2.62 -12.65 -5.45
C ALA A 49 3.05 -14.02 -4.94
N ASP A 50 2.19 -15.01 -5.11
CA ASP A 50 2.59 -16.42 -5.05
C ASP A 50 3.21 -16.79 -6.39
N LEU A 51 4.53 -16.78 -6.48
CA LEU A 51 5.26 -17.07 -7.71
C LEU A 51 5.19 -18.54 -8.13
N SER A 52 4.67 -19.42 -7.28
CA SER A 52 4.41 -20.83 -7.61
C SER A 52 3.08 -21.04 -8.33
N ASP A 53 2.13 -20.11 -8.15
CA ASP A 53 0.76 -20.19 -8.68
C ASP A 53 0.49 -19.15 -9.80
N THR A 54 1.46 -18.32 -10.15
CA THR A 54 1.35 -17.31 -11.18
C THR A 54 2.53 -17.33 -12.15
N ASP A 55 2.34 -16.77 -13.33
CA ASP A 55 3.38 -16.56 -14.34
C ASP A 55 4.05 -15.17 -14.24
N ILE A 56 3.92 -14.51 -13.08
CA ILE A 56 4.51 -13.20 -12.81
C ILE A 56 6.03 -13.31 -12.69
N GLY A 57 6.74 -12.60 -13.57
CA GLY A 57 8.19 -12.50 -13.54
C GLY A 57 8.66 -11.34 -12.67
N THR A 58 9.80 -11.52 -12.00
CA THR A 58 10.42 -10.48 -11.17
C THR A 58 11.41 -9.58 -11.92
N SER A 59 11.80 -9.97 -13.13
CA SER A 59 12.75 -9.24 -13.98
C SER A 59 12.11 -8.55 -15.17
N ASP A 60 10.91 -8.97 -15.57
CA ASP A 60 10.13 -8.36 -16.64
C ASP A 60 8.69 -8.20 -16.20
N PHE A 61 8.31 -6.95 -15.92
CA PHE A 61 6.97 -6.62 -15.43
C PHE A 61 5.88 -6.64 -16.51
N LYS A 62 6.21 -6.92 -17.76
CA LYS A 62 5.20 -7.12 -18.81
C LYS A 62 4.27 -8.29 -18.52
N SER A 63 4.72 -9.28 -17.77
CA SER A 63 3.89 -10.38 -17.29
C SER A 63 2.77 -9.93 -16.35
N MET A 64 2.86 -8.72 -15.81
CA MET A 64 1.83 -8.09 -14.99
C MET A 64 0.67 -7.52 -15.79
N ASP A 65 0.85 -7.29 -17.09
CA ASP A 65 -0.19 -6.68 -17.92
C ASP A 65 -1.46 -7.53 -17.94
N GLY A 66 -2.60 -6.91 -17.62
CA GLY A 66 -3.89 -7.58 -17.50
C GLY A 66 -4.09 -8.41 -16.22
N LYS A 67 -3.13 -8.45 -15.29
CA LYS A 67 -3.31 -9.15 -14.01
C LYS A 67 -4.25 -8.40 -13.07
N ARG A 68 -4.91 -9.14 -12.20
CA ARG A 68 -5.77 -8.60 -11.13
C ARG A 68 -4.93 -8.35 -9.90
N VAL A 69 -4.84 -7.08 -9.52
CA VAL A 69 -4.03 -6.62 -8.38
C VAL A 69 -4.94 -6.20 -7.24
N GLY A 70 -4.83 -6.89 -6.11
CA GLY A 70 -5.48 -6.49 -4.86
C GLY A 70 -4.82 -5.23 -4.31
N VAL A 71 -5.59 -4.18 -4.10
CA VAL A 71 -5.12 -2.91 -3.52
C VAL A 71 -6.26 -2.26 -2.73
N LEU A 72 -5.94 -1.54 -1.66
CA LEU A 72 -6.94 -0.73 -0.96
C LEU A 72 -7.26 0.49 -1.82
N MET A 73 -8.37 0.41 -2.55
CA MET A 73 -8.79 1.43 -3.51
C MET A 73 -9.15 2.75 -2.81
N GLY A 74 -8.91 3.87 -3.50
CA GLY A 74 -9.13 5.21 -2.98
C GLY A 74 -8.08 5.68 -1.98
N THR A 75 -6.94 5.01 -1.90
CA THR A 75 -5.84 5.32 -0.97
C THR A 75 -4.51 5.49 -1.70
N GLU A 76 -3.49 5.92 -0.96
CA GLU A 76 -2.12 6.12 -1.45
C GLU A 76 -1.53 4.90 -2.19
N PRO A 77 -1.67 3.65 -1.68
CA PRO A 77 -1.20 2.46 -2.41
C PRO A 77 -1.75 2.33 -3.83
N GLU A 78 -3.01 2.70 -4.06
CA GLU A 78 -3.58 2.67 -5.42
C GLU A 78 -2.97 3.73 -6.33
N ILE A 79 -2.70 4.92 -5.80
CA ILE A 79 -2.02 5.99 -6.53
C ILE A 79 -0.62 5.52 -6.92
N MET A 80 0.12 4.96 -5.99
CA MET A 80 1.47 4.42 -6.24
C MET A 80 1.46 3.28 -7.27
N LEU A 81 0.47 2.39 -7.20
CA LEU A 81 0.31 1.32 -8.19
C LEU A 81 0.08 1.91 -9.58
N THR A 82 -0.81 2.88 -9.72
CA THR A 82 -1.09 3.54 -10.99
C THR A 82 0.14 4.26 -11.57
N GLU A 83 0.90 4.94 -10.73
CA GLU A 83 2.16 5.61 -11.13
C GLU A 83 3.20 4.58 -11.60
N TRP A 84 3.34 3.47 -10.88
CA TRP A 84 4.24 2.38 -11.24
C TRP A 84 3.84 1.73 -12.56
N GLU A 85 2.54 1.49 -12.78
CA GLU A 85 1.99 0.98 -14.05
C GLU A 85 2.35 1.91 -15.22
N ASN A 86 2.11 3.20 -15.07
CA ASN A 86 2.42 4.20 -16.09
C ASN A 86 3.92 4.23 -16.41
N LYS A 87 4.76 4.16 -15.40
CA LYS A 87 6.22 4.13 -15.54
C LYS A 87 6.72 2.92 -16.32
N ASN A 88 6.08 1.76 -16.15
CA ASN A 88 6.46 0.49 -16.78
C ASN A 88 5.68 0.18 -18.07
N GLY A 89 4.73 1.03 -18.44
CA GLY A 89 3.93 0.84 -19.67
C GLY A 89 3.02 -0.39 -19.62
N ILE A 90 2.50 -0.73 -18.45
CA ILE A 90 1.59 -1.84 -18.21
C ILE A 90 0.26 -1.33 -17.64
N HIS A 91 -0.76 -2.18 -17.74
CA HIS A 91 -2.08 -1.92 -17.20
C HIS A 91 -2.59 -3.15 -16.46
N THR A 92 -3.02 -2.97 -15.20
CA THR A 92 -3.57 -4.04 -14.37
C THR A 92 -5.04 -3.75 -14.03
N GLU A 93 -5.76 -4.78 -13.60
CA GLU A 93 -7.10 -4.64 -13.07
C GLU A 93 -7.02 -4.46 -11.55
N HIS A 94 -7.43 -3.31 -11.03
CA HIS A 94 -7.45 -3.06 -9.60
C HIS A 94 -8.66 -3.72 -8.95
N VAL A 95 -8.42 -4.55 -7.94
CA VAL A 95 -9.45 -5.23 -7.15
C VAL A 95 -9.36 -4.74 -5.72
N ASN A 96 -10.45 -4.21 -5.16
CA ASN A 96 -10.43 -3.72 -3.80
C ASN A 96 -10.16 -4.85 -2.79
N VAL A 97 -9.24 -4.60 -1.87
CA VAL A 97 -8.99 -5.41 -0.68
C VAL A 97 -9.02 -4.53 0.56
N ASN A 98 -9.64 -4.99 1.63
CA ASN A 98 -9.89 -4.16 2.83
C ASN A 98 -8.85 -4.38 3.94
N ASN A 99 -8.26 -5.58 4.01
CA ASN A 99 -7.29 -5.99 5.02
C ASN A 99 -6.56 -7.27 4.59
N ASN A 100 -5.63 -7.75 5.42
CA ASN A 100 -4.85 -8.94 5.12
C ASN A 100 -5.72 -10.21 4.99
N ASP A 101 -6.74 -10.37 5.82
CA ASP A 101 -7.66 -11.53 5.74
C ASP A 101 -8.41 -11.54 4.40
N ASP A 102 -8.81 -10.38 3.90
CA ASP A 102 -9.47 -10.23 2.60
C ASP A 102 -8.51 -10.57 1.45
N VAL A 103 -7.24 -10.15 1.56
CA VAL A 103 -6.17 -10.53 0.61
C VAL A 103 -6.01 -12.04 0.56
N GLU A 104 -5.83 -12.70 1.71
CA GLU A 104 -5.66 -14.16 1.79
C GLU A 104 -6.82 -14.90 1.17
N LYS A 105 -8.04 -14.48 1.47
CA LYS A 105 -9.27 -15.06 0.93
C LYS A 105 -9.36 -14.92 -0.59
N LYS A 106 -9.06 -13.72 -1.11
CA LYS A 106 -9.12 -13.45 -2.56
C LYS A 106 -8.02 -14.17 -3.33
N LEU A 107 -6.81 -14.31 -2.75
CA LEU A 107 -5.75 -15.15 -3.32
C LEU A 107 -6.19 -16.62 -3.39
N ALA A 108 -6.68 -17.16 -2.28
CA ALA A 108 -7.13 -18.56 -2.22
C ALA A 108 -8.27 -18.86 -3.19
N ASN A 109 -9.14 -17.91 -3.45
CA ASN A 109 -10.26 -18.04 -4.40
C ASN A 109 -9.88 -17.67 -5.84
N HIS A 110 -8.62 -17.35 -6.12
CA HIS A 110 -8.14 -16.89 -7.43
C HIS A 110 -8.90 -15.65 -7.96
N GLU A 111 -9.34 -14.78 -7.05
CA GLU A 111 -9.98 -13.51 -7.41
C GLU A 111 -8.95 -12.40 -7.70
N ILE A 112 -7.75 -12.53 -7.15
CA ILE A 112 -6.58 -11.69 -7.43
C ILE A 112 -5.36 -12.57 -7.76
N ASP A 113 -4.45 -12.02 -8.57
CA ASP A 113 -3.21 -12.70 -8.97
C ASP A 113 -2.01 -12.24 -8.12
N CYS A 114 -2.08 -11.04 -7.61
CA CYS A 114 -1.09 -10.40 -6.74
C CYS A 114 -1.74 -9.28 -5.95
N PHE A 115 -1.01 -8.64 -5.06
CA PHE A 115 -1.53 -7.55 -4.23
C PHE A 115 -0.45 -6.58 -3.79
N VAL A 116 -0.86 -5.38 -3.39
CA VAL A 116 -0.02 -4.36 -2.80
C VAL A 116 -0.20 -4.34 -1.28
N SER A 117 0.89 -4.39 -0.55
CA SER A 117 0.91 -4.23 0.91
C SER A 117 2.17 -3.50 1.35
N LEU A 118 2.17 -3.05 2.60
CA LEU A 118 3.40 -2.61 3.26
C LEU A 118 4.41 -3.76 3.32
N GLU A 119 5.69 -3.43 3.45
CA GLU A 119 6.74 -4.42 3.65
C GLU A 119 6.53 -5.16 4.99
N GLU A 120 6.05 -6.38 4.92
CA GLU A 120 5.71 -7.22 6.08
C GLU A 120 6.27 -8.64 5.92
N SER A 121 6.84 -9.19 7.01
CA SER A 121 7.40 -10.56 7.02
C SER A 121 6.33 -11.66 6.96
N ILE A 122 5.10 -11.35 7.35
CA ILE A 122 3.98 -12.32 7.37
C ILE A 122 3.76 -13.00 6.00
N TRP A 123 3.97 -12.28 4.93
CA TRP A 123 3.76 -12.80 3.58
C TRP A 123 4.79 -13.85 3.20
N SER A 124 6.06 -13.64 3.54
CA SER A 124 7.12 -14.63 3.28
C SER A 124 6.92 -15.92 4.07
N GLU A 125 6.36 -15.85 5.26
CA GLU A 125 6.01 -17.02 6.09
C GLU A 125 4.90 -17.87 5.46
N GLN A 126 4.07 -17.27 4.63
CA GLN A 126 3.01 -17.95 3.87
C GLN A 126 3.42 -18.38 2.46
N GLY A 127 4.69 -18.25 2.10
CA GLY A 127 5.18 -18.59 0.76
C GLY A 127 4.88 -17.53 -0.30
N ILE A 128 4.45 -16.34 0.11
CA ILE A 128 4.22 -15.21 -0.78
C ILE A 128 5.53 -14.43 -0.94
N SER A 129 5.88 -14.12 -2.17
CA SER A 129 7.14 -13.44 -2.50
C SER A 129 6.92 -11.98 -2.87
N SER A 130 7.87 -11.13 -2.48
CA SER A 130 7.95 -9.77 -3.00
C SER A 130 8.36 -9.79 -4.47
N VAL A 131 7.61 -9.10 -5.32
CA VAL A 131 7.94 -8.94 -6.74
C VAL A 131 8.80 -7.71 -6.93
N THR A 132 8.35 -6.57 -6.43
CA THR A 132 9.07 -5.28 -6.50
C THR A 132 8.49 -4.28 -5.53
N THR A 133 9.28 -3.26 -5.19
CA THR A 133 8.80 -2.06 -4.51
C THR A 133 8.13 -1.14 -5.53
N ILE A 134 6.89 -0.74 -5.30
CA ILE A 134 6.16 0.16 -6.20
C ILE A 134 6.20 1.62 -5.76
N GLY A 135 6.44 1.87 -4.49
CA GLY A 135 6.52 3.22 -3.96
C GLY A 135 6.99 3.25 -2.51
N LYS A 136 7.27 4.45 -2.04
CA LYS A 136 7.72 4.74 -0.69
C LYS A 136 7.02 5.99 -0.18
N SER A 137 6.74 6.04 1.11
CA SER A 137 6.18 7.21 1.79
C SER A 137 6.96 7.50 3.07
N GLY A 138 7.19 8.77 3.35
CA GLY A 138 7.74 9.18 4.65
C GLY A 138 6.68 9.06 5.75
N ILE A 139 7.10 8.62 6.92
CA ILE A 139 6.28 8.56 8.14
C ILE A 139 6.72 9.68 9.06
N TYR A 140 5.78 10.47 9.52
CA TYR A 140 6.00 11.65 10.35
C TYR A 140 5.36 11.52 11.73
#